data_5334946d6341940969eab94076b8fa23
#
_entry.id   5334946d6341940969eab94076b8fa23
#
_cell.length_a   1.000
_cell.length_b   1.000
_cell.length_c   1.000
_cell.angle_alpha   90.00
_cell.angle_beta   90.00
_cell.angle_gamma   90.00
#
_symmetry.space_group_name_H-M   'P 1'
#
loop_
_entity.id
_entity.type
_entity.pdbx_description
1 polymer ?
#
loop_
_entity_poly.entity_id
_entity_poly.type
_entity_poly.pdbx_seq_one_letter_code
_entity_poly.pdbx_strand_id
1 'polypeptide(L)'
;GSNIDSEQNVLAVGEVLQYASSLRTAVAQIIAFQPNFDIDTLSFENDADADYDNANCTDGSCKVFDPAGGGLNWNTSPPQGINDGSSYIYSVRNRIEGVGSDSPSGLSTDLALLLPNVTQAACEAFNEALRLDIPSIPQEEDNTIGTSKYAGGSWPYGGGTYMSFTDDVIWGEKAACFELSAGTYYFYAVIKAN
;
A
#
# COMPACT_ATOMS: atom_id res chain seq x y z
N GLY A 1 9.19 29.49 3.14
CA GLY A 1 10.48 28.94 2.94
C GLY A 1 10.59 27.46 3.26
N SER A 2 11.79 26.93 3.19
CA SER A 2 12.11 25.50 3.33
C SER A 2 11.61 24.86 4.64
N ASN A 3 11.53 25.62 5.76
CA ASN A 3 11.03 25.08 7.03
C ASN A 3 9.52 24.81 7.02
N ILE A 4 8.72 25.67 6.37
CA ILE A 4 7.28 25.50 6.24
C ILE A 4 6.97 24.29 5.37
N ASP A 5 7.67 24.15 4.24
CA ASP A 5 7.50 23.02 3.34
C ASP A 5 7.90 21.70 4.02
N SER A 6 8.94 21.70 4.83
CA SER A 6 9.37 20.54 5.62
C SER A 6 8.32 20.14 6.66
N GLU A 7 7.76 21.11 7.40
CA GLU A 7 6.71 20.85 8.39
C GLU A 7 5.43 20.33 7.73
N GLN A 8 5.06 20.87 6.57
CA GLN A 8 3.90 20.40 5.81
C GLN A 8 4.11 18.95 5.33
N ASN A 9 5.29 18.60 4.87
CA ASN A 9 5.62 17.22 4.48
C ASN A 9 5.50 16.27 5.69
N VAL A 10 6.01 16.65 6.86
CA VAL A 10 5.91 15.83 8.08
C VAL A 10 4.45 15.56 8.47
N LEU A 11 3.60 16.58 8.42
CA LEU A 11 2.17 16.43 8.71
C LEU A 11 1.46 15.55 7.67
N ALA A 12 1.70 15.79 6.40
CA ALA A 12 1.10 15.05 5.30
C ALA A 12 1.52 13.56 5.31
N VAL A 13 2.79 13.30 5.55
CA VAL A 13 3.32 11.93 5.75
C VAL A 13 2.65 11.26 6.95
N GLY A 14 2.51 11.96 8.07
CA GLY A 14 1.81 11.45 9.25
C GLY A 14 0.37 11.03 8.95
N GLU A 15 -0.36 11.79 8.14
CA GLU A 15 -1.72 11.45 7.71
C GLU A 15 -1.75 10.17 6.85
N VAL A 16 -0.81 10.01 5.91
CA VAL A 16 -0.73 8.80 5.07
C VAL A 16 -0.39 7.57 5.92
N LEU A 17 0.56 7.68 6.84
CA LEU A 17 0.93 6.57 7.73
C LEU A 17 -0.23 6.19 8.67
N GLN A 18 -0.99 7.17 9.17
CA GLN A 18 -2.19 6.93 9.96
C GLN A 18 -3.27 6.23 9.12
N TYR A 19 -3.47 6.65 7.88
CA TYR A 19 -4.41 6.00 6.96
C TYR A 19 -4.03 4.55 6.68
N ALA A 20 -2.74 4.28 6.39
CA ALA A 20 -2.25 2.92 6.20
C ALA A 20 -2.47 2.04 7.45
N SER A 21 -2.26 2.58 8.65
CA SER A 21 -2.54 1.88 9.91
C SER A 21 -4.03 1.58 10.07
N SER A 22 -4.90 2.52 9.73
CA SER A 22 -6.35 2.33 9.77
C SER A 22 -6.82 1.25 8.79
N LEU A 23 -6.23 1.19 7.59
CA LEU A 23 -6.50 0.12 6.61
C LEU A 23 -6.11 -1.26 7.15
N ARG A 24 -4.94 -1.38 7.77
CA ARG A 24 -4.51 -2.64 8.40
C ARG A 24 -5.51 -3.09 9.48
N THR A 25 -5.93 -2.17 10.31
CA THR A 25 -6.90 -2.44 11.38
C THR A 25 -8.24 -2.88 10.79
N ALA A 26 -8.76 -2.18 9.79
CA ALA A 26 -10.03 -2.51 9.15
C ALA A 26 -10.00 -3.90 8.50
N VAL A 27 -8.95 -4.22 7.75
CA VAL A 27 -8.79 -5.53 7.12
C VAL A 27 -8.65 -6.63 8.15
N ALA A 28 -7.83 -6.43 9.20
CA ALA A 28 -7.68 -7.38 10.28
C ALA A 28 -9.01 -7.64 11.01
N GLN A 29 -9.81 -6.59 11.19
CA GLN A 29 -11.12 -6.66 11.82
C GLN A 29 -12.12 -7.48 10.99
N ILE A 30 -12.21 -7.24 9.70
CA ILE A 30 -13.04 -8.02 8.76
C ILE A 30 -12.68 -9.51 8.88
N ILE A 31 -11.40 -9.84 8.82
CA ILE A 31 -10.91 -11.22 8.89
C ILE A 31 -11.23 -11.87 10.26
N ALA A 32 -11.04 -11.13 11.35
CA ALA A 32 -11.19 -11.64 12.70
C ALA A 32 -12.65 -11.90 13.10
N PHE A 33 -13.59 -11.10 12.58
CA PHE A 33 -15.01 -11.21 12.95
C PHE A 33 -15.81 -12.21 12.13
N GLN A 34 -15.24 -12.75 11.05
CA GLN A 34 -15.92 -13.72 10.20
C GLN A 34 -15.23 -15.08 10.29
N PRO A 35 -15.87 -16.09 10.94
CA PRO A 35 -15.34 -17.45 10.94
C PRO A 35 -15.14 -17.96 9.51
N ASN A 36 -13.96 -18.48 9.21
CA ASN A 36 -13.60 -18.99 7.88
C ASN A 36 -13.71 -17.94 6.77
N PHE A 37 -13.32 -16.68 7.07
CA PHE A 37 -13.34 -15.61 6.10
C PHE A 37 -12.59 -16.01 4.81
N ASP A 38 -13.30 -15.93 3.68
CA ASP A 38 -12.68 -16.12 2.38
C ASP A 38 -12.03 -14.81 1.94
N ILE A 39 -10.71 -14.78 1.92
CA ILE A 39 -9.92 -13.59 1.61
C ILE A 39 -10.22 -13.04 0.20
N ASP A 40 -10.66 -13.90 -0.73
CA ASP A 40 -11.04 -13.48 -2.08
C ASP A 40 -12.29 -12.60 -2.10
N THR A 41 -13.05 -12.58 -0.99
CA THR A 41 -14.22 -11.69 -0.84
C THR A 41 -13.85 -10.32 -0.31
N LEU A 42 -12.65 -10.09 0.22
CA LEU A 42 -12.23 -8.77 0.70
C LEU A 42 -12.40 -7.72 -0.41
N SER A 43 -13.04 -6.60 -0.08
CA SER A 43 -13.39 -5.60 -1.09
C SER A 43 -12.99 -4.18 -0.67
N PHE A 44 -12.37 -3.48 -1.59
CA PHE A 44 -12.10 -2.03 -1.52
C PHE A 44 -13.11 -1.24 -2.35
N GLU A 45 -14.26 -1.84 -2.66
CA GLU A 45 -15.36 -1.20 -3.37
C GLU A 45 -15.76 0.13 -2.75
N ASN A 46 -16.00 1.11 -3.63
CA ASN A 46 -16.39 2.46 -3.27
C ASN A 46 -17.18 3.09 -4.43
N ASP A 47 -17.95 4.14 -4.15
CA ASP A 47 -18.86 4.76 -5.13
C ASP A 47 -18.15 5.56 -6.23
N ALA A 48 -16.85 5.83 -6.09
CA ALA A 48 -16.13 6.70 -7.00
C ALA A 48 -15.21 5.96 -7.97
N ASP A 49 -14.92 4.68 -7.72
CA ASP A 49 -13.98 3.89 -8.53
C ASP A 49 -14.43 2.43 -8.66
N ALA A 50 -15.16 2.14 -9.74
CA ALA A 50 -15.68 0.81 -10.02
C ALA A 50 -14.59 -0.25 -10.33
N ASP A 51 -13.34 0.15 -10.53
CA ASP A 51 -12.24 -0.78 -10.72
C ASP A 51 -11.93 -1.62 -9.46
N TYR A 52 -12.53 -1.26 -8.32
CA TYR A 52 -12.45 -2.01 -7.05
C TYR A 52 -13.66 -2.90 -6.79
N ASP A 53 -14.64 -2.94 -7.68
CA ASP A 53 -15.83 -3.77 -7.49
C ASP A 53 -15.46 -5.25 -7.44
N ASN A 54 -15.73 -5.88 -6.29
CA ASN A 54 -15.46 -7.30 -6.08
C ASN A 54 -16.76 -8.10 -6.12
N ALA A 55 -17.00 -8.81 -7.22
CA ALA A 55 -18.20 -9.62 -7.40
C ALA A 55 -18.37 -10.77 -6.37
N ASN A 56 -17.28 -11.14 -5.68
CA ASN A 56 -17.31 -12.15 -4.62
C ASN A 56 -17.79 -11.57 -3.27
N CYS A 57 -17.80 -10.24 -3.12
CA CYS A 57 -18.28 -9.53 -1.94
C CYS A 57 -19.75 -9.16 -2.13
N THR A 58 -20.67 -9.95 -1.61
CA THR A 58 -22.11 -9.80 -1.84
C THR A 58 -22.85 -8.97 -0.81
N ASP A 59 -22.19 -8.60 0.28
CA ASP A 59 -22.75 -7.74 1.34
C ASP A 59 -21.70 -6.80 1.92
N GLY A 60 -22.11 -5.92 2.83
CA GLY A 60 -21.21 -4.91 3.41
C GLY A 60 -20.13 -5.46 4.33
N SER A 61 -20.26 -6.69 4.84
CA SER A 61 -19.35 -7.23 5.86
C SER A 61 -17.94 -7.52 5.35
N CYS A 62 -17.77 -7.68 4.04
CA CYS A 62 -16.49 -7.89 3.37
C CYS A 62 -15.85 -6.60 2.83
N LYS A 63 -16.55 -5.46 2.94
CA LYS A 63 -16.10 -4.16 2.40
C LYS A 63 -15.31 -3.36 3.43
N VAL A 64 -14.14 -2.88 3.05
CA VAL A 64 -13.29 -2.04 3.91
C VAL A 64 -13.96 -0.71 4.25
N PHE A 65 -14.71 -0.14 3.30
CA PHE A 65 -15.33 1.17 3.39
C PHE A 65 -16.82 1.12 3.74
N ASP A 66 -17.32 0.00 4.25
CA ASP A 66 -18.69 -0.13 4.72
C ASP A 66 -18.73 -0.24 6.25
N PRO A 67 -19.68 0.43 6.93
CA PRO A 67 -19.83 0.31 8.39
C PRO A 67 -20.04 -1.11 8.90
N ALA A 68 -20.62 -1.99 8.09
CA ALA A 68 -20.80 -3.40 8.44
C ALA A 68 -19.52 -4.24 8.31
N GLY A 69 -18.52 -3.72 7.60
CA GLY A 69 -17.22 -4.35 7.40
C GLY A 69 -16.10 -3.62 8.14
N GLY A 70 -15.23 -2.96 7.39
CA GLY A 70 -14.08 -2.26 7.95
C GLY A 70 -14.39 -0.91 8.60
N GLY A 71 -15.52 -0.30 8.27
CA GLY A 71 -15.97 0.97 8.84
C GLY A 71 -15.13 2.20 8.50
N LEU A 72 -14.23 2.11 7.53
CA LEU A 72 -13.44 3.25 7.11
C LEU A 72 -14.20 4.13 6.12
N ASN A 73 -13.90 5.43 6.14
CA ASN A 73 -14.27 6.31 5.05
C ASN A 73 -13.28 6.12 3.90
N TRP A 74 -13.79 6.07 2.68
CA TRP A 74 -12.92 6.00 1.52
C TRP A 74 -12.20 7.34 1.31
N ASN A 75 -10.89 7.27 1.18
CA ASN A 75 -10.05 8.44 0.91
C ASN A 75 -9.37 8.28 -0.44
N THR A 76 -9.82 9.04 -1.43
CA THR A 76 -9.27 9.03 -2.79
C THR A 76 -8.03 9.87 -2.94
N SER A 77 -7.95 10.91 -2.14
CA SER A 77 -6.96 11.96 -2.32
C SER A 77 -5.97 11.94 -1.18
N PRO A 78 -4.69 11.70 -1.46
CA PRO A 78 -3.64 11.91 -0.47
C PRO A 78 -3.58 13.40 -0.09
N PRO A 79 -2.92 13.74 1.04
CA PRO A 79 -2.70 15.13 1.41
C PRO A 79 -2.06 15.92 0.28
N GLN A 80 -2.49 17.17 0.13
CA GLN A 80 -2.00 18.05 -0.92
C GLN A 80 -0.47 18.27 -0.79
N GLY A 81 0.21 18.25 -1.92
CA GLY A 81 1.64 18.55 -2.02
C GLY A 81 2.56 17.34 -1.78
N ILE A 82 2.02 16.18 -1.36
CA ILE A 82 2.83 14.99 -1.13
C ILE A 82 3.18 14.24 -2.42
N ASN A 83 2.30 14.35 -3.42
CA ASN A 83 2.48 13.75 -4.75
C ASN A 83 1.86 14.64 -5.83
N ASP A 84 1.75 14.13 -7.05
CA ASP A 84 1.18 14.84 -8.21
C ASP A 84 -0.36 14.91 -8.22
N GLY A 85 -1.04 14.46 -7.17
CA GLY A 85 -2.49 14.34 -7.08
C GLY A 85 -3.03 12.96 -7.46
N SER A 86 -2.18 12.03 -7.81
CA SER A 86 -2.56 10.62 -8.04
C SER A 86 -3.17 10.00 -6.79
N SER A 87 -4.25 9.24 -6.99
CA SER A 87 -4.95 8.54 -5.91
C SER A 87 -4.16 7.36 -5.36
N TYR A 88 -4.51 6.91 -4.15
CA TYR A 88 -4.05 5.64 -3.60
C TYR A 88 -4.44 4.45 -4.48
N ILE A 89 -3.60 3.42 -4.47
CA ILE A 89 -3.85 2.15 -5.14
C ILE A 89 -3.81 1.03 -4.08
N TYR A 90 -4.86 0.21 -4.02
CA TYR A 90 -4.91 -1.01 -3.22
C TYR A 90 -4.64 -2.18 -4.15
N SER A 91 -3.51 -2.87 -3.96
CA SER A 91 -3.04 -3.88 -4.90
C SER A 91 -2.55 -5.14 -4.20
N VAL A 92 -2.75 -6.29 -4.85
CA VAL A 92 -2.21 -7.59 -4.45
C VAL A 92 -1.21 -8.10 -5.50
N ARG A 93 -0.61 -7.20 -6.26
CA ARG A 93 0.24 -7.56 -7.41
C ARG A 93 1.73 -7.54 -7.10
N ASN A 94 2.12 -7.20 -5.89
CA ASN A 94 3.51 -7.08 -5.52
C ASN A 94 3.89 -8.13 -4.49
N ARG A 95 5.06 -8.71 -4.68
CA ARG A 95 5.79 -9.52 -3.71
C ARG A 95 6.93 -8.64 -3.21
N ILE A 96 6.82 -8.16 -1.98
CA ILE A 96 7.80 -7.24 -1.40
C ILE A 96 8.88 -8.06 -0.71
N GLU A 97 10.14 -7.82 -1.05
CA GLU A 97 11.25 -8.59 -0.54
C GLU A 97 11.30 -8.63 0.99
N GLY A 98 11.52 -9.82 1.55
CA GLY A 98 11.58 -10.04 3.00
C GLY A 98 10.25 -9.91 3.74
N VAL A 99 9.13 -9.61 3.06
CA VAL A 99 7.81 -9.50 3.67
C VAL A 99 7.00 -10.76 3.39
N GLY A 100 6.43 -11.36 4.44
CA GLY A 100 5.60 -12.56 4.30
C GLY A 100 6.37 -13.75 3.69
N SER A 101 5.78 -14.39 2.67
CA SER A 101 6.39 -15.49 1.95
C SER A 101 7.04 -15.01 0.66
N ASP A 102 8.35 -15.07 0.59
CA ASP A 102 9.15 -14.70 -0.60
C ASP A 102 9.34 -15.85 -1.60
N SER A 103 8.52 -16.89 -1.54
CA SER A 103 8.69 -18.06 -2.42
C SER A 103 8.51 -17.67 -3.91
N PRO A 104 9.55 -17.76 -4.73
CA PRO A 104 9.44 -17.42 -6.15
C PRO A 104 8.55 -18.38 -6.94
N SER A 105 8.26 -19.54 -6.38
CA SER A 105 7.46 -20.61 -7.01
C SER A 105 6.03 -20.68 -6.50
N GLY A 106 5.64 -19.80 -5.57
CA GLY A 106 4.35 -19.87 -4.88
C GLY A 106 3.46 -18.64 -5.07
N LEU A 107 2.29 -18.74 -4.45
CA LEU A 107 1.36 -17.62 -4.27
C LEU A 107 1.90 -16.77 -3.10
N SER A 108 2.59 -15.68 -3.39
CA SER A 108 3.37 -14.94 -2.39
C SER A 108 3.24 -13.42 -2.47
N THR A 109 2.23 -12.91 -3.17
CA THR A 109 2.01 -11.47 -3.22
C THR A 109 1.37 -10.94 -1.95
N ASP A 110 1.71 -9.70 -1.61
CA ASP A 110 1.21 -8.98 -0.46
C ASP A 110 0.07 -8.02 -0.84
N LEU A 111 -0.88 -7.82 0.06
CA LEU A 111 -1.85 -6.75 -0.07
C LEU A 111 -1.22 -5.45 0.43
N ALA A 112 -1.08 -4.49 -0.45
CA ALA A 112 -0.42 -3.22 -0.16
C ALA A 112 -1.22 -2.00 -0.61
N LEU A 113 -1.12 -0.94 0.17
CA LEU A 113 -1.41 0.43 -0.24
C LEU A 113 -0.20 0.97 -1.00
N LEU A 114 -0.43 1.52 -2.18
CA LEU A 114 0.58 2.23 -2.95
C LEU A 114 0.20 3.71 -3.09
N LEU A 115 1.15 4.60 -2.97
CA LEU A 115 1.00 6.02 -3.30
C LEU A 115 1.99 6.37 -4.42
N PRO A 116 1.49 6.58 -5.65
CA PRO A 116 2.33 6.88 -6.79
C PRO A 116 2.78 8.34 -6.82
N ASN A 117 3.86 8.58 -7.55
CA ASN A 117 4.36 9.89 -7.92
C ASN A 117 4.59 10.83 -6.72
N VAL A 118 5.11 10.28 -5.64
CA VAL A 118 5.50 11.02 -4.43
C VAL A 118 6.62 12.00 -4.78
N THR A 119 6.63 13.19 -4.17
CA THR A 119 7.77 14.10 -4.33
C THR A 119 9.00 13.53 -3.63
N GLN A 120 10.20 13.86 -4.10
CA GLN A 120 11.43 13.40 -3.44
C GLN A 120 11.47 13.80 -1.96
N ALA A 121 11.12 15.04 -1.65
CA ALA A 121 11.12 15.54 -0.27
C ALA A 121 10.12 14.79 0.62
N ALA A 122 8.94 14.44 0.11
CA ALA A 122 7.98 13.62 0.83
C ALA A 122 8.48 12.18 0.99
N CYS A 123 9.15 11.62 -0.01
CA CYS A 123 9.76 10.29 0.05
C CYS A 123 10.81 10.20 1.16
N GLU A 124 11.71 11.17 1.25
CA GLU A 124 12.67 11.30 2.34
C GLU A 124 11.96 11.41 3.71
N ALA A 125 10.91 12.23 3.79
CA ALA A 125 10.13 12.40 5.01
C ALA A 125 9.39 11.11 5.45
N PHE A 126 8.90 10.29 4.51
CA PHE A 126 8.35 8.96 4.82
C PHE A 126 9.38 8.06 5.50
N ASN A 127 10.55 7.95 4.89
CA ASN A 127 11.60 7.07 5.39
C ASN A 127 12.14 7.54 6.76
N GLU A 128 12.23 8.85 6.97
CA GLU A 128 12.57 9.43 8.27
C GLU A 128 11.49 9.14 9.32
N ALA A 129 10.21 9.35 9.00
CA ALA A 129 9.10 9.07 9.92
C ALA A 129 8.99 7.59 10.29
N LEU A 130 9.33 6.70 9.37
CA LEU A 130 9.42 5.25 9.59
C LEU A 130 10.69 4.83 10.31
N ARG A 131 11.64 5.76 10.55
CA ARG A 131 12.93 5.53 11.20
C ARG A 131 13.77 4.47 10.50
N LEU A 132 13.73 4.46 9.17
CA LEU A 132 14.57 3.57 8.38
C LEU A 132 16.01 4.09 8.43
N ASP A 133 16.94 3.22 8.80
CA ASP A 133 18.39 3.54 8.83
C ASP A 133 18.99 3.33 7.44
N ILE A 134 18.68 4.24 6.53
CA ILE A 134 19.10 4.19 5.14
C ILE A 134 19.85 5.46 4.74
N PRO A 135 20.95 5.34 3.97
CA PRO A 135 21.77 6.51 3.59
C PRO A 135 21.12 7.38 2.50
N SER A 136 20.19 6.82 1.74
CA SER A 136 19.50 7.48 0.62
C SER A 136 18.17 6.80 0.34
N ILE A 137 17.35 7.40 -0.54
CA ILE A 137 16.12 6.74 -1.02
C ILE A 137 16.50 5.44 -1.75
N PRO A 138 15.92 4.28 -1.35
CA PRO A 138 16.17 3.01 -2.01
C PRO A 138 15.71 3.03 -3.47
N GLN A 139 16.41 2.32 -4.34
CA GLN A 139 16.01 2.12 -5.73
C GLN A 139 15.46 0.72 -5.94
N GLU A 140 14.33 0.63 -6.63
CA GLU A 140 13.81 -0.64 -7.09
C GLU A 140 14.66 -1.14 -8.28
N GLU A 141 15.12 -2.40 -8.21
CA GLU A 141 16.18 -2.89 -9.10
C GLU A 141 15.73 -3.08 -10.56
N ASP A 142 14.50 -3.53 -10.75
CA ASP A 142 13.96 -3.87 -12.06
C ASP A 142 13.10 -2.75 -12.67
N ASN A 143 12.93 -1.62 -11.98
CA ASN A 143 12.03 -0.52 -12.34
C ASN A 143 10.59 -0.99 -12.58
N THR A 144 10.12 -1.93 -11.78
CA THR A 144 8.80 -2.55 -11.93
C THR A 144 7.98 -2.48 -10.66
N ILE A 145 6.68 -2.26 -10.81
CA ILE A 145 5.69 -2.30 -9.74
C ILE A 145 4.33 -2.72 -10.30
N GLY A 146 3.63 -3.58 -9.58
CA GLY A 146 2.27 -3.99 -9.94
C GLY A 146 1.26 -2.98 -9.41
N THR A 147 0.61 -2.24 -10.30
CA THR A 147 -0.36 -1.18 -9.95
C THR A 147 -1.81 -1.56 -10.22
N SER A 148 -2.10 -2.82 -10.58
CA SER A 148 -3.48 -3.23 -10.80
C SER A 148 -4.28 -3.17 -9.51
N LYS A 149 -5.44 -2.54 -9.57
CA LYS A 149 -6.39 -2.41 -8.46
C LYS A 149 -6.97 -3.77 -8.08
N TYR A 150 -7.13 -4.02 -6.80
CA TYR A 150 -7.68 -5.28 -6.30
C TYR A 150 -9.21 -5.25 -6.35
N ALA A 151 -9.77 -6.08 -7.20
CA ALA A 151 -11.21 -6.28 -7.38
C ALA A 151 -11.66 -7.71 -7.04
N GLY A 152 -10.98 -8.34 -6.10
CA GLY A 152 -11.22 -9.74 -5.73
C GLY A 152 -10.51 -10.76 -6.63
N GLY A 153 -10.79 -12.03 -6.39
CA GLY A 153 -10.14 -13.14 -7.08
C GLY A 153 -8.92 -13.66 -6.32
N SER A 154 -8.23 -14.62 -6.91
CA SER A 154 -7.18 -15.38 -6.24
C SER A 154 -6.10 -14.49 -5.62
N TRP A 155 -6.08 -14.43 -4.31
CA TRP A 155 -4.98 -13.88 -3.53
C TRP A 155 -4.60 -14.86 -2.42
N PRO A 156 -3.33 -15.15 -2.17
CA PRO A 156 -2.13 -14.58 -2.82
C PRO A 156 -2.03 -14.91 -4.32
N TYR A 157 -1.53 -13.96 -5.09
CA TYR A 157 -1.45 -14.07 -6.54
C TYR A 157 -0.14 -14.73 -6.99
N GLY A 158 -0.24 -15.71 -7.87
CA GLY A 158 0.92 -16.30 -8.54
C GLY A 158 1.35 -15.46 -9.74
N GLY A 159 2.62 -15.07 -9.79
CA GLY A 159 3.18 -14.27 -10.89
C GLY A 159 3.06 -12.76 -10.69
N GLY A 160 2.95 -12.30 -9.44
CA GLY A 160 3.07 -10.89 -9.10
C GLY A 160 4.49 -10.35 -9.33
N THR A 161 4.60 -9.03 -9.42
CA THR A 161 5.87 -8.34 -9.54
C THR A 161 6.70 -8.52 -8.26
N TYR A 162 7.93 -8.99 -8.39
CA TYR A 162 8.88 -9.00 -7.28
C TYR A 162 9.50 -7.61 -7.16
N MET A 163 9.36 -7.02 -6.00
CA MET A 163 9.94 -5.73 -5.66
C MET A 163 11.18 -5.99 -4.81
N SER A 164 12.35 -5.79 -5.40
CA SER A 164 13.65 -5.85 -4.74
C SER A 164 14.33 -4.49 -4.77
N PHE A 165 15.14 -4.23 -3.76
CA PHE A 165 15.75 -2.92 -3.58
C PHE A 165 17.28 -3.05 -3.49
N THR A 166 17.97 -2.12 -4.10
CA THR A 166 19.42 -2.09 -4.14
C THR A 166 20.03 -2.26 -2.74
N ASP A 167 20.95 -3.20 -2.62
CA ASP A 167 21.65 -3.52 -1.38
C ASP A 167 20.76 -4.04 -0.23
N ASP A 168 19.55 -4.52 -0.52
CA ASP A 168 18.57 -5.03 0.47
C ASP A 168 18.32 -4.06 1.65
N VAL A 169 18.48 -2.77 1.42
CA VAL A 169 18.48 -1.74 2.50
C VAL A 169 17.15 -1.61 3.24
N ILE A 170 16.05 -2.08 2.64
CA ILE A 170 14.72 -2.11 3.26
C ILE A 170 14.12 -3.53 3.30
N TRP A 171 14.98 -4.55 3.36
CA TRP A 171 14.57 -5.95 3.48
C TRP A 171 13.59 -6.17 4.65
N GLY A 172 12.41 -6.71 4.36
CA GLY A 172 11.40 -7.02 5.37
C GLY A 172 10.63 -5.83 5.90
N GLU A 173 10.90 -4.62 5.42
CA GLU A 173 10.16 -3.44 5.84
C GLU A 173 8.74 -3.45 5.27
N LYS A 174 7.76 -3.26 6.14
CA LYS A 174 6.33 -3.27 5.77
C LYS A 174 5.84 -1.94 5.21
N ALA A 175 6.66 -0.93 5.20
CA ALA A 175 6.40 0.36 4.58
C ALA A 175 7.72 1.07 4.29
N ALA A 176 7.81 1.66 3.12
CA ALA A 176 8.94 2.51 2.73
C ALA A 176 8.57 3.37 1.52
N CYS A 177 9.32 4.42 1.30
CA CYS A 177 9.31 5.14 0.05
C CYS A 177 10.59 4.85 -0.73
N PHE A 178 10.45 4.65 -2.04
CA PHE A 178 11.54 4.24 -2.92
C PHE A 178 11.46 4.93 -4.28
N GLU A 179 12.56 4.94 -4.99
CA GLU A 179 12.63 5.39 -6.38
C GLU A 179 12.40 4.19 -7.30
N LEU A 180 11.32 4.25 -8.09
CA LEU A 180 10.98 3.21 -9.07
C LEU A 180 11.86 3.31 -10.33
N SER A 181 12.04 4.53 -10.80
CA SER A 181 12.91 4.92 -11.92
C SER A 181 13.33 6.36 -11.72
N ALA A 182 14.35 6.82 -12.42
CA ALA A 182 14.94 8.15 -12.21
C ALA A 182 13.90 9.27 -12.07
N GLY A 183 13.80 9.83 -10.87
CA GLY A 183 12.87 10.91 -10.52
C GLY A 183 11.42 10.49 -10.29
N THR A 184 11.11 9.21 -10.28
CA THR A 184 9.75 8.68 -10.02
C THR A 184 9.73 7.92 -8.71
N TYR A 185 9.02 8.43 -7.72
CA TYR A 185 8.99 7.86 -6.38
C TYR A 185 7.62 7.28 -6.03
N TYR A 186 7.64 6.16 -5.30
CA TYR A 186 6.46 5.48 -4.78
C TYR A 186 6.60 5.23 -3.29
N PHE A 187 5.52 5.40 -2.56
CA PHE A 187 5.40 4.89 -1.20
C PHE A 187 4.57 3.61 -1.22
N TYR A 188 4.97 2.60 -0.45
CA TYR A 188 4.13 1.44 -0.17
C TYR A 188 3.93 1.25 1.33
N ALA A 189 2.79 0.67 1.67
CA ALA A 189 2.53 0.15 3.02
C ALA A 189 1.79 -1.19 2.90
N VAL A 190 2.36 -2.24 3.46
CA VAL A 190 1.73 -3.56 3.50
C VAL A 190 0.53 -3.50 4.43
N ILE A 191 -0.65 -3.80 3.90
CA ILE A 191 -1.90 -3.92 4.66
C ILE A 191 -1.98 -5.31 5.28
N LYS A 192 -1.68 -6.34 4.48
CA LYS A 192 -1.62 -7.72 4.93
C LYS A 192 -0.54 -8.48 4.15
N ALA A 193 0.43 -9.02 4.86
CA ALA A 193 1.42 -9.94 4.30
C ALA A 193 0.80 -11.32 4.06
N ASN A 194 1.32 -12.02 3.05
CA ASN A 194 0.96 -13.39 2.76
C ASN A 194 1.76 -14.39 3.61
#